data_bad845db00e15ee9f74e934525198a89
#
_entry.id   bad845db00e15ee9f74e934525198a89
#
_cell.length_a   1.000
_cell.length_b   1.000
_cell.length_c   1.000
_cell.angle_alpha   90.00
_cell.angle_beta   90.00
_cell.angle_gamma   90.00
#
_symmetry.space_group_name_H-M   'P 1'
#
loop_
_entity.id
_entity.type
_entity.pdbx_description
1 polymer ?
#
loop_
_entity_poly.entity_id
_entity_poly.type
_entity_poly.pdbx_seq_one_letter_code
_entity_poly.pdbx_strand_id
1 'polypeptide(L)'
;MRLLRFIAGAALFVMACGAARAGDTATVEMLGFSADGDIFAFEEYGVQDGSGFPYANRYYINTTNDSFLPGTPVRVRLDQEGAALADARAQARAQGQSVIDDAILAENRGFTAGWNAVTELSTDPFRLEVNPRPVFPAIDDALEFRLAELPMPDAAECHGFGEAVGFRLTRIGVAPGTQSDVVHEDTTIPTSRGCPLGYSLAGVQTFHPAGGAPVFAVIIAIRALGFEGPDHRFIAITGQL
;
A
#
# COMPACT_ATOMS: atom_id res chain seq x y z
N MET A 1 29.61 -27.68 53.89
CA MET A 1 28.48 -26.72 53.69
C MET A 1 28.86 -25.56 52.75
N ARG A 2 29.32 -25.84 51.50
CA ARG A 2 29.67 -24.77 50.52
C ARG A 2 29.26 -25.11 49.08
N LEU A 3 28.44 -26.15 48.84
CA LEU A 3 28.07 -26.60 47.48
C LEU A 3 26.60 -26.29 47.05
N LEU A 4 25.80 -25.61 47.92
CA LEU A 4 24.36 -25.42 47.65
C LEU A 4 24.02 -23.98 47.20
N ARG A 5 25.00 -23.12 46.90
CA ARG A 5 24.74 -21.70 46.51
C ARG A 5 24.90 -21.38 45.02
N PHE A 6 25.26 -22.35 44.20
CA PHE A 6 25.50 -22.11 42.75
C PHE A 6 24.36 -22.54 41.82
N ILE A 7 23.31 -23.18 42.33
CA ILE A 7 22.20 -23.66 41.46
C ILE A 7 21.04 -22.67 41.38
N ALA A 8 20.98 -21.66 42.24
CA ALA A 8 19.87 -20.67 42.23
C ALA A 8 20.04 -19.55 41.20
N GLY A 9 21.19 -19.41 40.53
CA GLY A 9 21.47 -18.32 39.58
C GLY A 9 21.13 -18.65 38.11
N ALA A 10 20.96 -19.91 37.76
CA ALA A 10 20.77 -20.33 36.36
C ALA A 10 19.28 -20.45 35.90
N ALA A 11 18.33 -20.41 36.84
CA ALA A 11 16.92 -20.64 36.57
C ALA A 11 16.13 -19.36 36.23
N LEU A 12 16.75 -18.15 36.28
CA LEU A 12 16.04 -16.88 36.09
C LEU A 12 16.24 -16.25 34.71
N PHE A 13 16.89 -16.94 33.78
CA PHE A 13 17.22 -16.35 32.46
C PHE A 13 16.39 -16.89 31.27
N VAL A 14 15.34 -17.68 31.52
CA VAL A 14 14.57 -18.39 30.47
C VAL A 14 13.17 -17.80 30.25
N MET A 15 12.77 -16.72 30.93
CA MET A 15 11.40 -16.18 30.79
C MET A 15 11.30 -14.77 30.25
N ALA A 16 12.12 -14.40 29.27
CA ALA A 16 11.92 -13.14 28.54
C ALA A 16 11.94 -13.31 27.01
N CYS A 17 11.49 -14.45 26.49
CA CYS A 17 11.00 -14.51 25.12
C CYS A 17 9.57 -13.99 25.13
N GLY A 18 9.40 -12.69 25.30
CA GLY A 18 8.16 -12.04 24.88
C GLY A 18 7.98 -12.37 23.41
N ALA A 19 6.81 -12.91 23.02
CA ALA A 19 6.48 -13.11 21.62
C ALA A 19 6.70 -11.77 20.92
N ALA A 20 7.70 -11.69 20.06
CA ALA A 20 7.88 -10.55 19.16
C ALA A 20 6.63 -10.54 18.27
N ARG A 21 5.73 -9.61 18.50
CA ARG A 21 4.61 -9.37 17.60
C ARG A 21 5.17 -8.58 16.41
N ALA A 22 5.44 -9.26 15.34
CA ALA A 22 5.91 -8.67 14.09
C ALA A 22 4.89 -9.01 13.00
N GLY A 23 4.08 -8.04 12.61
CA GLY A 23 3.27 -8.15 11.40
C GLY A 23 4.14 -7.98 10.14
N ASP A 24 3.68 -8.52 9.03
CA ASP A 24 4.32 -8.38 7.72
C ASP A 24 3.95 -7.03 7.09
N THR A 25 4.93 -6.16 6.91
CA THR A 25 4.77 -4.93 6.13
C THR A 25 5.36 -5.11 4.75
N ALA A 26 4.52 -5.11 3.72
CA ALA A 26 4.97 -5.15 2.33
C ALA A 26 5.89 -3.98 2.01
N THR A 27 6.91 -4.23 1.20
CA THR A 27 7.63 -3.16 0.50
C THR A 27 6.83 -2.77 -0.75
N VAL A 28 6.65 -1.46 -0.98
CA VAL A 28 5.97 -0.95 -2.17
C VAL A 28 6.97 -0.26 -3.09
N GLU A 29 6.84 -0.50 -4.39
CA GLU A 29 7.66 0.12 -5.44
C GLU A 29 6.75 0.67 -6.54
N MET A 30 6.88 1.98 -6.83
CA MET A 30 6.19 2.61 -7.95
C MET A 30 6.90 2.21 -9.24
N LEU A 31 6.20 1.50 -10.12
CA LEU A 31 6.74 1.09 -11.41
C LEU A 31 6.66 2.24 -12.42
N GLY A 32 5.57 3.01 -12.40
CA GLY A 32 5.37 4.19 -13.25
C GLY A 32 4.03 4.20 -13.96
N PHE A 33 3.99 4.96 -15.05
CA PHE A 33 2.80 5.17 -15.87
C PHE A 33 3.05 4.71 -17.31
N SER A 34 1.97 4.47 -18.07
CA SER A 34 2.07 4.46 -19.53
C SER A 34 2.42 5.85 -20.04
N ALA A 35 2.93 5.95 -21.26
CA ALA A 35 3.38 7.24 -21.85
C ALA A 35 2.28 8.30 -21.94
N ASP A 36 1.03 7.88 -22.09
CA ASP A 36 -0.17 8.73 -22.12
C ASP A 36 -0.76 9.00 -20.75
N GLY A 37 -0.32 8.27 -19.70
CA GLY A 37 -0.83 8.38 -18.33
C GLY A 37 -2.07 7.52 -18.06
N ASP A 38 -2.59 6.78 -19.03
CA ASP A 38 -3.82 6.00 -18.89
C ASP A 38 -3.68 4.78 -17.98
N ILE A 39 -2.44 4.31 -17.74
CA ILE A 39 -2.14 3.18 -16.86
C ILE A 39 -1.17 3.64 -15.78
N PHE A 40 -1.49 3.34 -14.52
CA PHE A 40 -0.56 3.40 -13.39
C PHE A 40 -0.21 1.99 -12.94
N ALA A 41 1.06 1.74 -12.61
CA ALA A 41 1.52 0.47 -12.10
C ALA A 41 2.40 0.60 -10.87
N PHE A 42 2.21 -0.31 -9.91
CA PHE A 42 3.06 -0.47 -8.74
C PHE A 42 3.22 -1.94 -8.38
N GLU A 43 4.24 -2.25 -7.61
CA GLU A 43 4.52 -3.58 -7.06
C GLU A 43 4.54 -3.51 -5.54
N GLU A 44 3.90 -4.47 -4.85
CA GLU A 44 4.14 -4.75 -3.44
C GLU A 44 4.74 -6.14 -3.28
N TYR A 45 5.69 -6.30 -2.38
CA TYR A 45 6.36 -7.57 -2.16
C TYR A 45 6.88 -7.70 -0.73
N GLY A 46 7.08 -8.93 -0.32
CA GLY A 46 7.56 -9.25 1.03
C GLY A 46 7.67 -10.74 1.26
N VAL A 47 7.84 -11.08 2.53
CA VAL A 47 7.81 -12.47 3.02
C VAL A 47 6.71 -12.53 4.05
N GLN A 48 5.75 -13.44 3.85
CA GLN A 48 4.61 -13.58 4.75
C GLN A 48 5.05 -13.97 6.16
N ASP A 49 4.49 -13.27 7.13
CA ASP A 49 4.59 -13.66 8.53
C ASP A 49 3.98 -15.04 8.76
N GLY A 50 4.58 -15.82 9.67
CA GLY A 50 4.15 -17.17 10.02
C GLY A 50 4.55 -18.24 9.01
N SER A 51 4.29 -18.07 7.72
CA SER A 51 4.65 -19.06 6.69
C SER A 51 6.08 -18.95 6.17
N GLY A 52 6.65 -17.74 6.19
CA GLY A 52 7.93 -17.46 5.57
C GLY A 52 7.91 -17.49 4.04
N PHE A 53 6.74 -17.53 3.40
CA PHE A 53 6.62 -17.61 1.95
C PHE A 53 6.79 -16.26 1.30
N PRO A 54 7.72 -16.09 0.34
CA PRO A 54 7.90 -14.84 -0.39
C PRO A 54 6.75 -14.63 -1.37
N TYR A 55 6.35 -13.37 -1.51
CA TYR A 55 5.33 -12.94 -2.46
C TYR A 55 5.71 -11.66 -3.18
N ALA A 56 5.12 -11.48 -4.37
CA ALA A 56 5.15 -10.24 -5.14
C ALA A 56 3.84 -10.08 -5.91
N ASN A 57 3.22 -8.92 -5.75
CA ASN A 57 1.98 -8.55 -6.42
C ASN A 57 2.23 -7.31 -7.28
N ARG A 58 1.85 -7.36 -8.55
CA ARG A 58 1.93 -6.21 -9.46
C ARG A 58 0.53 -5.76 -9.87
N TYR A 59 0.28 -4.51 -9.70
CA TYR A 59 -1.01 -3.87 -9.95
C TYR A 59 -0.90 -2.96 -11.17
N TYR A 60 -1.90 -3.02 -12.04
CA TYR A 60 -2.01 -2.21 -13.24
C TYR A 60 -3.42 -1.64 -13.28
N ILE A 61 -3.52 -0.31 -13.16
CA ILE A 61 -4.78 0.41 -12.93
C ILE A 61 -4.98 1.38 -14.08
N ASN A 62 -6.17 1.35 -14.68
CA ASN A 62 -6.60 2.39 -15.61
C ASN A 62 -6.93 3.65 -14.82
N THR A 63 -6.22 4.75 -15.10
CA THR A 63 -6.32 6.01 -14.34
C THR A 63 -7.60 6.81 -14.64
N THR A 64 -8.29 6.49 -15.74
CA THR A 64 -9.52 7.19 -16.14
C THR A 64 -10.73 6.72 -15.33
N ASN A 65 -10.77 5.43 -14.98
CA ASN A 65 -11.93 4.81 -14.31
C ASN A 65 -11.60 4.05 -13.03
N ASP A 66 -10.35 4.16 -12.54
CA ASP A 66 -9.83 3.52 -11.32
C ASP A 66 -10.13 2.02 -11.26
N SER A 67 -9.87 1.30 -12.35
CA SER A 67 -10.14 -0.13 -12.45
C SER A 67 -8.89 -0.93 -12.85
N PHE A 68 -8.79 -2.16 -12.35
CA PHE A 68 -7.71 -3.05 -12.78
C PHE A 68 -7.85 -3.41 -14.25
N LEU A 69 -6.70 -3.49 -14.93
CA LEU A 69 -6.66 -4.00 -16.30
C LEU A 69 -7.04 -5.49 -16.35
N PRO A 70 -7.59 -5.98 -17.46
CA PRO A 70 -7.92 -7.40 -17.61
C PRO A 70 -6.73 -8.32 -17.32
N GLY A 71 -6.95 -9.36 -16.53
CA GLY A 71 -5.90 -10.31 -16.12
C GLY A 71 -4.98 -9.82 -15.00
N THR A 72 -5.29 -8.68 -14.39
CA THR A 72 -4.53 -8.15 -13.25
C THR A 72 -5.41 -8.03 -11.99
N PRO A 73 -4.84 -7.86 -10.80
CA PRO A 73 -3.40 -7.84 -10.49
C PRO A 73 -2.71 -9.19 -10.70
N VAL A 74 -1.44 -9.14 -11.09
CA VAL A 74 -0.55 -10.31 -11.10
C VAL A 74 -0.15 -10.61 -9.67
N ARG A 75 -0.41 -11.83 -9.19
CA ARG A 75 -0.05 -12.27 -7.83
C ARG A 75 0.78 -13.53 -7.87
N VAL A 76 1.95 -13.47 -7.25
CA VAL A 76 2.88 -14.60 -7.11
C VAL A 76 3.19 -14.79 -5.64
N ARG A 77 3.02 -16.02 -5.16
CA ARG A 77 3.52 -16.49 -3.87
C ARG A 77 4.19 -17.85 -4.10
N LEU A 78 5.36 -18.04 -3.52
CA LEU A 78 6.12 -19.27 -3.66
C LEU A 78 6.02 -20.07 -2.36
N ASP A 79 5.15 -21.09 -2.36
CA ASP A 79 4.84 -21.94 -1.20
C ASP A 79 5.89 -23.05 -1.05
N GLN A 80 7.17 -22.76 -1.27
CA GLN A 80 8.29 -23.69 -1.16
C GLN A 80 9.25 -23.20 -0.08
N GLU A 81 9.65 -24.11 0.79
CA GLU A 81 10.65 -23.81 1.81
C GLU A 81 11.96 -23.35 1.17
N GLY A 82 12.50 -22.23 1.62
CA GLY A 82 13.74 -21.64 1.10
C GLY A 82 13.60 -20.90 -0.24
N ALA A 83 12.39 -20.72 -0.76
CA ALA A 83 12.16 -19.88 -1.94
C ALA A 83 12.66 -18.45 -1.70
N ALA A 84 13.33 -17.86 -2.70
CA ALA A 84 13.85 -16.51 -2.56
C ALA A 84 12.81 -15.46 -2.98
N LEU A 85 12.79 -14.33 -2.28
CA LEU A 85 11.93 -13.18 -2.63
C LEU A 85 12.22 -12.69 -4.07
N ALA A 86 13.48 -12.73 -4.49
CA ALA A 86 13.87 -12.34 -5.83
C ALA A 86 13.19 -13.20 -6.92
N ASP A 87 12.94 -14.48 -6.64
CA ASP A 87 12.29 -15.38 -7.59
C ASP A 87 10.79 -15.06 -7.72
N ALA A 88 10.11 -14.75 -6.60
CA ALA A 88 8.72 -14.29 -6.63
C ALA A 88 8.58 -13.00 -7.45
N ARG A 89 9.46 -12.04 -7.22
CA ARG A 89 9.49 -10.79 -7.98
C ARG A 89 9.79 -11.00 -9.46
N ALA A 90 10.76 -11.90 -9.78
CA ALA A 90 11.10 -12.21 -11.17
C ALA A 90 9.90 -12.84 -11.91
N GLN A 91 9.16 -13.74 -11.26
CA GLN A 91 7.96 -14.35 -11.84
C GLN A 91 6.84 -13.32 -12.02
N ALA A 92 6.58 -12.48 -11.03
CA ALA A 92 5.58 -11.41 -11.13
C ALA A 92 5.93 -10.44 -12.26
N ARG A 93 7.20 -10.06 -12.40
CA ARG A 93 7.70 -9.24 -13.49
C ARG A 93 7.46 -9.89 -14.85
N ALA A 94 7.86 -11.15 -15.02
CA ALA A 94 7.70 -11.86 -16.27
C ALA A 94 6.23 -11.94 -16.74
N GLN A 95 5.30 -12.14 -15.81
CA GLN A 95 3.87 -12.11 -16.10
C GLN A 95 3.38 -10.70 -16.44
N GLY A 96 3.87 -9.69 -15.73
CA GLY A 96 3.49 -8.29 -15.93
C GLY A 96 3.92 -7.71 -17.28
N GLN A 97 5.01 -8.23 -17.88
CA GLN A 97 5.47 -7.78 -19.21
C GLN A 97 4.41 -7.96 -20.32
N SER A 98 3.47 -8.88 -20.15
CA SER A 98 2.36 -9.06 -21.08
C SER A 98 1.29 -7.95 -20.99
N VAL A 99 1.27 -7.19 -19.91
CA VAL A 99 0.33 -6.08 -19.70
C VAL A 99 0.91 -4.78 -20.26
N ILE A 100 2.10 -4.43 -19.81
CA ILE A 100 2.87 -3.26 -20.29
C ILE A 100 4.36 -3.53 -20.01
N ASP A 101 5.23 -3.10 -20.93
CA ASP A 101 6.67 -3.24 -20.77
C ASP A 101 7.19 -2.38 -19.61
N ASP A 102 7.99 -2.98 -18.72
CA ASP A 102 8.64 -2.28 -17.62
C ASP A 102 9.53 -1.12 -18.09
N ALA A 103 10.08 -1.17 -19.31
CA ALA A 103 10.85 -0.07 -19.87
C ALA A 103 9.98 1.18 -20.06
N ILE A 104 8.75 1.01 -20.55
CA ILE A 104 7.78 2.11 -20.71
C ILE A 104 7.45 2.72 -19.34
N LEU A 105 7.19 1.88 -18.34
CA LEU A 105 6.91 2.34 -16.98
C LEU A 105 8.10 3.09 -16.37
N ALA A 106 9.32 2.56 -16.58
CA ALA A 106 10.54 3.15 -16.05
C ALA A 106 10.88 4.52 -16.68
N GLU A 107 10.54 4.73 -17.94
CA GLU A 107 10.68 6.02 -18.62
C GLU A 107 9.64 7.04 -18.14
N ASN A 108 8.49 6.59 -17.64
CA ASN A 108 7.36 7.41 -17.22
C ASN A 108 7.06 7.22 -15.72
N ARG A 109 8.07 7.24 -14.87
CA ARG A 109 7.93 6.99 -13.42
C ARG A 109 7.00 7.96 -12.71
N GLY A 110 6.81 9.15 -13.27
CA GLY A 110 6.11 10.22 -12.58
C GLY A 110 6.95 10.81 -11.44
N PHE A 111 6.27 11.50 -10.54
CA PHE A 111 6.88 12.17 -9.39
C PHE A 111 6.18 11.74 -8.09
N THR A 112 6.96 11.28 -7.10
CA THR A 112 6.45 11.03 -5.76
C THR A 112 6.32 12.37 -5.05
N ALA A 113 5.12 12.92 -5.06
CA ALA A 113 4.82 14.24 -4.52
C ALA A 113 4.85 14.27 -2.98
N GLY A 114 4.49 13.15 -2.34
CA GLY A 114 4.57 12.98 -0.89
C GLY A 114 4.57 11.52 -0.50
N TRP A 115 5.17 11.22 0.66
CA TRP A 115 5.24 9.86 1.19
C TRP A 115 5.24 9.85 2.72
N ASN A 116 4.31 9.06 3.32
CA ASN A 116 4.25 8.76 4.74
C ASN A 116 4.56 7.27 4.93
N ALA A 117 5.70 6.96 5.50
CA ALA A 117 6.01 5.57 5.85
C ALA A 117 5.04 5.05 6.92
N VAL A 118 4.75 3.75 6.93
CA VAL A 118 3.92 3.09 7.97
C VAL A 118 4.45 3.36 9.39
N THR A 119 5.76 3.61 9.51
CA THR A 119 6.45 3.90 10.77
C THR A 119 6.51 5.40 11.11
N GLU A 120 5.97 6.29 10.27
CA GLU A 120 5.93 7.73 10.55
C GLU A 120 4.84 8.04 11.59
N LEU A 121 5.24 8.62 12.71
CA LEU A 121 4.36 8.88 13.86
C LEU A 121 4.06 10.38 14.07
N SER A 122 4.71 11.27 13.32
CA SER A 122 4.57 12.72 13.51
C SER A 122 3.62 13.38 12.52
N THR A 123 3.20 12.67 11.46
CA THR A 123 2.27 13.16 10.44
C THR A 123 0.83 12.70 10.71
N ASP A 124 -0.13 13.41 10.13
CA ASP A 124 -1.54 12.97 10.11
C ASP A 124 -1.69 11.81 9.09
N PRO A 125 -2.02 10.59 9.53
CA PRO A 125 -2.17 9.45 8.63
C PRO A 125 -3.40 9.56 7.70
N PHE A 126 -4.30 10.51 7.98
CA PHE A 126 -5.54 10.71 7.24
C PHE A 126 -5.53 11.95 6.34
N ARG A 127 -4.42 12.71 6.32
CA ARG A 127 -4.28 13.91 5.51
C ARG A 127 -2.92 13.95 4.83
N LEU A 128 -2.93 14.20 3.52
CA LEU A 128 -1.70 14.44 2.76
C LEU A 128 -1.93 15.62 1.80
N GLU A 129 -1.10 16.66 1.94
CA GLU A 129 -1.13 17.85 1.07
C GLU A 129 0.24 18.00 0.42
N VAL A 130 0.27 18.12 -0.91
CA VAL A 130 1.50 18.11 -1.70
C VAL A 130 1.44 19.09 -2.86
N ASN A 131 2.60 19.52 -3.35
CA ASN A 131 2.72 20.14 -4.67
C ASN A 131 2.81 19.03 -5.72
N PRO A 132 1.98 19.04 -6.77
CA PRO A 132 1.94 17.94 -7.76
C PRO A 132 3.17 17.87 -8.66
N ARG A 133 4.02 18.91 -8.68
CA ARG A 133 5.27 18.95 -9.48
C ARG A 133 6.47 19.36 -8.62
N PRO A 134 7.69 18.87 -8.95
CA PRO A 134 8.92 19.26 -8.26
C PRO A 134 9.46 20.62 -8.74
N VAL A 135 8.60 21.66 -8.69
CA VAL A 135 8.93 23.02 -9.13
C VAL A 135 8.80 23.99 -7.97
N PHE A 136 9.78 24.88 -7.81
CA PHE A 136 9.75 25.92 -6.78
C PHE A 136 10.03 27.30 -7.38
N PRO A 137 9.21 28.33 -7.09
CA PRO A 137 7.95 28.24 -6.35
C PRO A 137 6.92 27.36 -7.06
N ALA A 138 5.95 26.83 -6.32
CA ALA A 138 4.88 26.02 -6.89
C ALA A 138 4.13 26.79 -8.00
N ILE A 139 3.83 26.12 -9.11
CA ILE A 139 3.12 26.69 -10.26
C ILE A 139 1.70 26.13 -10.41
N ASP A 140 1.38 25.09 -9.66
CA ASP A 140 0.06 24.48 -9.58
C ASP A 140 -0.51 24.70 -8.17
N ASP A 141 -1.84 24.61 -8.05
CA ASP A 141 -2.48 24.54 -6.74
C ASP A 141 -2.06 23.28 -6.00
N ALA A 142 -2.02 23.36 -4.67
CA ALA A 142 -1.73 22.19 -3.83
C ALA A 142 -2.79 21.11 -4.05
N LEU A 143 -2.36 19.87 -3.98
CA LEU A 143 -3.22 18.69 -4.06
C LEU A 143 -3.37 18.13 -2.66
N GLU A 144 -4.57 18.20 -2.09
CA GLU A 144 -4.87 17.69 -0.75
C GLU A 144 -5.84 16.52 -0.83
N PHE A 145 -5.46 15.41 -0.15
CA PHE A 145 -6.32 14.25 0.06
C PHE A 145 -6.63 14.06 1.52
N ARG A 146 -7.86 13.66 1.80
CA ARG A 146 -8.32 13.24 3.12
C ARG A 146 -8.95 11.85 3.04
N LEU A 147 -8.58 11.01 4.00
CA LEU A 147 -9.12 9.69 4.18
C LEU A 147 -10.00 9.67 5.43
N ALA A 148 -11.18 9.04 5.33
CA ALA A 148 -12.03 8.77 6.47
C ALA A 148 -12.33 7.27 6.51
N GLU A 149 -12.14 6.64 7.66
CA GLU A 149 -12.52 5.24 7.87
C GLU A 149 -14.03 5.13 8.04
N LEU A 150 -14.63 4.09 7.44
CA LEU A 150 -16.05 3.80 7.46
C LEU A 150 -16.29 2.45 8.15
N PRO A 151 -17.02 2.40 9.28
CA PRO A 151 -17.35 1.14 9.92
C PRO A 151 -18.12 0.20 8.99
N MET A 152 -17.68 -1.08 8.90
CA MET A 152 -18.27 -2.12 8.08
C MET A 152 -18.56 -3.38 8.92
N PRO A 153 -19.49 -3.31 9.91
CA PRO A 153 -19.69 -4.38 10.89
C PRO A 153 -20.16 -5.72 10.28
N ASP A 154 -20.76 -5.67 9.10
CA ASP A 154 -21.29 -6.86 8.42
C ASP A 154 -20.29 -7.53 7.47
N ALA A 155 -19.01 -7.10 7.45
CA ALA A 155 -18.00 -7.70 6.60
C ALA A 155 -17.70 -9.14 7.04
N ALA A 156 -17.99 -10.10 6.16
CA ALA A 156 -17.88 -11.53 6.46
C ALA A 156 -16.44 -11.97 6.76
N GLU A 157 -15.46 -11.32 6.13
CA GLU A 157 -14.03 -11.62 6.24
C GLU A 157 -13.46 -11.34 7.63
N CYS A 158 -14.16 -10.56 8.46
CA CYS A 158 -13.70 -10.16 9.80
C CYS A 158 -14.46 -10.83 10.93
N HIS A 159 -15.32 -11.79 10.66
CA HIS A 159 -16.12 -12.45 11.69
C HIS A 159 -15.23 -13.07 12.79
N GLY A 160 -15.35 -12.53 14.01
CA GLY A 160 -14.60 -13.00 15.19
C GLY A 160 -13.19 -12.41 15.37
N PHE A 161 -12.75 -11.50 14.49
CA PHE A 161 -11.41 -10.91 14.54
C PHE A 161 -11.37 -9.41 14.80
N GLY A 162 -12.52 -8.76 14.86
CA GLY A 162 -12.64 -7.32 15.10
C GLY A 162 -13.68 -6.66 14.19
N GLU A 163 -13.79 -5.35 14.28
CA GLU A 163 -14.65 -4.56 13.38
C GLU A 163 -13.86 -4.22 12.12
N ALA A 164 -14.37 -4.66 10.98
CA ALA A 164 -13.84 -4.27 9.70
C ALA A 164 -14.16 -2.81 9.41
N VAL A 165 -13.24 -2.15 8.72
CA VAL A 165 -13.44 -0.79 8.23
C VAL A 165 -13.21 -0.73 6.72
N GLY A 166 -14.06 0.04 6.03
CA GLY A 166 -13.80 0.56 4.70
C GLY A 166 -13.24 1.97 4.79
N PHE A 167 -13.12 2.66 3.66
CA PHE A 167 -12.68 4.05 3.65
C PHE A 167 -13.39 4.89 2.59
N ARG A 168 -13.37 6.21 2.83
CA ARG A 168 -13.66 7.24 1.84
C ARG A 168 -12.41 8.06 1.60
N LEU A 169 -12.06 8.29 0.35
CA LEU A 169 -11.00 9.20 -0.08
C LEU A 169 -11.64 10.44 -0.72
N THR A 170 -11.30 11.61 -0.21
CA THR A 170 -11.77 12.90 -0.72
C THR A 170 -10.60 13.74 -1.18
N ARG A 171 -10.65 14.26 -2.41
CA ARG A 171 -9.78 15.34 -2.87
C ARG A 171 -10.39 16.66 -2.44
N ILE A 172 -9.63 17.47 -1.73
CA ILE A 172 -10.09 18.74 -1.18
C ILE A 172 -9.87 19.86 -2.21
N GLY A 173 -10.90 20.64 -2.46
CA GLY A 173 -10.78 21.88 -3.24
C GLY A 173 -10.04 22.94 -2.41
N VAL A 174 -8.76 23.18 -2.71
CA VAL A 174 -7.90 24.11 -1.95
C VAL A 174 -7.95 25.54 -2.49
N ALA A 175 -8.26 25.73 -3.78
CA ALA A 175 -8.38 27.06 -4.37
C ALA A 175 -9.75 27.70 -4.07
N PRO A 176 -9.83 29.03 -3.92
CA PRO A 176 -11.11 29.72 -3.68
C PRO A 176 -12.16 29.38 -4.74
N GLY A 177 -13.32 28.88 -4.32
CA GLY A 177 -14.44 28.51 -5.20
C GLY A 177 -14.37 27.12 -5.81
N THR A 178 -13.32 26.33 -5.54
CA THR A 178 -13.29 24.92 -5.93
C THR A 178 -14.06 24.04 -4.96
N GLN A 179 -14.65 22.96 -5.48
CA GLN A 179 -15.37 21.98 -4.68
C GLN A 179 -14.46 20.78 -4.38
N SER A 180 -14.74 20.14 -3.23
CA SER A 180 -14.11 18.86 -2.90
C SER A 180 -14.88 17.72 -3.54
N ASP A 181 -14.15 16.71 -4.02
CA ASP A 181 -14.70 15.57 -4.73
C ASP A 181 -14.41 14.28 -3.96
N VAL A 182 -15.42 13.41 -3.80
CA VAL A 182 -15.22 12.05 -3.32
C VAL A 182 -14.62 11.24 -4.47
N VAL A 183 -13.35 10.86 -4.32
CA VAL A 183 -12.60 10.10 -5.34
C VAL A 183 -12.91 8.61 -5.22
N HIS A 184 -13.10 8.12 -3.97
CA HIS A 184 -13.42 6.74 -3.69
C HIS A 184 -14.25 6.63 -2.41
N GLU A 185 -15.20 5.69 -2.39
CA GLU A 185 -15.96 5.34 -1.18
C GLU A 185 -16.33 3.86 -1.21
N ASP A 186 -15.92 3.14 -0.17
CA ASP A 186 -16.32 1.74 0.00
C ASP A 186 -17.79 1.64 0.40
N THR A 187 -18.55 0.83 -0.31
CA THR A 187 -19.90 0.39 0.08
C THR A 187 -19.88 -1.02 0.65
N THR A 188 -18.86 -1.79 0.31
CA THR A 188 -18.57 -3.16 0.80
C THR A 188 -17.07 -3.37 0.81
N ILE A 189 -16.57 -4.32 1.60
CA ILE A 189 -15.16 -4.70 1.57
C ILE A 189 -14.95 -5.77 0.50
N PRO A 190 -14.08 -5.51 -0.51
CA PRO A 190 -13.70 -6.55 -1.47
C PRO A 190 -12.96 -7.69 -0.76
N THR A 191 -13.29 -8.93 -1.11
CA THR A 191 -12.64 -10.14 -0.54
C THR A 191 -11.12 -10.13 -0.68
N SER A 192 -10.60 -9.45 -1.71
CA SER A 192 -9.16 -9.28 -1.93
C SER A 192 -8.42 -8.46 -0.87
N ARG A 193 -9.15 -7.71 -0.04
CA ARG A 193 -8.59 -6.95 1.10
C ARG A 193 -8.56 -7.75 2.41
N GLY A 194 -9.16 -8.94 2.44
CA GLY A 194 -9.29 -9.75 3.65
C GLY A 194 -10.04 -8.99 4.75
N CYS A 195 -9.48 -8.99 5.97
CA CYS A 195 -10.03 -8.25 7.10
C CYS A 195 -9.24 -6.96 7.36
N PRO A 196 -9.65 -5.81 6.77
CA PRO A 196 -9.00 -4.53 7.02
C PRO A 196 -9.44 -3.96 8.38
N LEU A 197 -8.47 -3.63 9.21
CA LEU A 197 -8.63 -3.06 10.55
C LEU A 197 -8.27 -1.57 10.60
N GLY A 198 -7.90 -0.98 9.47
CA GLY A 198 -7.56 0.43 9.36
C GLY A 198 -6.86 0.77 8.05
N TYR A 199 -6.85 2.05 7.74
CA TYR A 199 -6.23 2.62 6.54
C TYR A 199 -5.43 3.86 6.88
N SER A 200 -4.41 4.15 6.07
CA SER A 200 -3.69 5.42 6.13
C SER A 200 -3.20 5.84 4.75
N LEU A 201 -3.03 7.15 4.56
CA LEU A 201 -2.43 7.70 3.34
C LEU A 201 -0.91 7.46 3.37
N ALA A 202 -0.43 6.59 2.48
CA ALA A 202 0.99 6.29 2.37
C ALA A 202 1.70 7.24 1.40
N GLY A 203 1.08 7.63 0.29
CA GLY A 203 1.74 8.53 -0.63
C GLY A 203 0.87 9.03 -1.78
N VAL A 204 1.42 9.99 -2.52
CA VAL A 204 0.84 10.51 -3.75
C VAL A 204 1.89 10.48 -4.85
N GLN A 205 1.58 9.81 -5.94
CA GLN A 205 2.34 9.79 -7.18
C GLN A 205 1.60 10.62 -8.21
N THR A 206 2.31 11.48 -8.95
CA THR A 206 1.74 12.30 -10.01
C THR A 206 2.49 12.11 -11.31
N PHE A 207 1.79 12.24 -12.43
CA PHE A 207 2.40 12.20 -13.75
C PHE A 207 1.75 13.23 -14.68
N HIS A 208 2.58 13.90 -15.47
CA HIS A 208 2.18 14.91 -16.43
C HIS A 208 2.65 14.46 -17.81
N PRO A 209 1.85 13.64 -18.53
CA PRO A 209 2.20 13.17 -19.86
C PRO A 209 2.30 14.33 -20.86
N ALA A 210 3.19 14.21 -21.86
CA ALA A 210 3.43 15.26 -22.83
C ALA A 210 2.20 15.64 -23.69
N GLY A 211 1.23 14.74 -23.84
CA GLY A 211 0.04 14.93 -24.68
C GLY A 211 -1.28 14.53 -24.05
N GLY A 212 -1.29 14.20 -22.74
CA GLY A 212 -2.46 13.74 -21.99
C GLY A 212 -2.83 14.66 -20.83
N ALA A 213 -3.94 14.35 -20.17
CA ALA A 213 -4.31 14.99 -18.93
C ALA A 213 -3.37 14.54 -17.79
N PRO A 214 -2.96 15.46 -16.90
CA PRO A 214 -2.21 15.08 -15.72
C PRO A 214 -3.00 14.13 -14.83
N VAL A 215 -2.32 13.15 -14.23
CA VAL A 215 -2.92 12.08 -13.43
C VAL A 215 -2.25 11.94 -12.07
N PHE A 216 -2.99 11.40 -11.11
CA PHE A 216 -2.47 11.03 -9.79
C PHE A 216 -2.77 9.57 -9.44
N ALA A 217 -1.97 9.03 -8.53
CA ALA A 217 -2.26 7.81 -7.81
C ALA A 217 -2.02 8.05 -6.31
N VAL A 218 -3.05 7.86 -5.49
CA VAL A 218 -2.95 7.92 -4.03
C VAL A 218 -2.71 6.50 -3.52
N ILE A 219 -1.58 6.29 -2.88
CA ILE A 219 -1.22 5.01 -2.27
C ILE A 219 -1.76 4.98 -0.84
N ILE A 220 -2.52 3.96 -0.54
CA ILE A 220 -3.16 3.75 0.75
C ILE A 220 -2.61 2.48 1.37
N ALA A 221 -2.10 2.58 2.59
CA ALA A 221 -1.71 1.43 3.38
C ALA A 221 -2.95 0.87 4.09
N ILE A 222 -3.14 -0.44 3.97
CA ILE A 222 -4.17 -1.21 4.67
C ILE A 222 -3.52 -1.90 5.86
N ARG A 223 -4.01 -1.63 7.05
CA ARG A 223 -3.69 -2.41 8.24
C ARG A 223 -4.69 -3.56 8.34
N ALA A 224 -4.26 -4.77 8.05
CA ALA A 224 -5.08 -5.96 8.03
C ALA A 224 -4.73 -6.92 9.17
N LEU A 225 -5.60 -7.91 9.41
CA LEU A 225 -5.30 -9.00 10.33
C LEU A 225 -4.14 -9.82 9.77
N GLY A 226 -3.08 -10.02 10.57
CA GLY A 226 -1.94 -10.88 10.30
C GLY A 226 -1.81 -12.00 11.34
N PHE A 227 -0.81 -12.86 11.18
CA PHE A 227 -0.62 -14.04 12.03
C PHE A 227 -0.07 -13.68 13.43
N GLU A 228 1.01 -12.90 13.50
CA GLU A 228 1.63 -12.49 14.78
C GLU A 228 1.34 -11.03 15.14
N GLY A 229 0.79 -10.25 14.21
CA GLY A 229 0.43 -8.84 14.37
C GLY A 229 -0.27 -8.30 13.14
N PRO A 230 -0.60 -7.00 13.09
CA PRO A 230 -1.22 -6.42 11.91
C PRO A 230 -0.27 -6.43 10.70
N ASP A 231 -0.75 -6.98 9.60
CA ASP A 231 -0.07 -6.87 8.31
C ASP A 231 -0.35 -5.52 7.64
N HIS A 232 0.61 -5.03 6.85
CA HIS A 232 0.39 -3.88 6.01
C HIS A 232 0.53 -4.26 4.53
N ARG A 233 -0.51 -3.92 3.76
CA ARG A 233 -0.58 -4.06 2.31
C ARG A 233 -0.95 -2.73 1.69
N PHE A 234 -0.82 -2.62 0.37
CA PHE A 234 -1.06 -1.36 -0.32
C PHE A 234 -2.08 -1.50 -1.44
N ILE A 235 -2.90 -0.47 -1.57
CA ILE A 235 -3.75 -0.25 -2.75
C ILE A 235 -3.47 1.15 -3.29
N ALA A 236 -3.89 1.39 -4.52
CA ALA A 236 -3.86 2.72 -5.10
C ALA A 236 -5.26 3.11 -5.59
N ILE A 237 -5.58 4.39 -5.42
CA ILE A 237 -6.75 5.05 -6.02
C ILE A 237 -6.23 6.08 -7.01
N THR A 238 -6.69 6.01 -8.24
CA THR A 238 -6.18 6.82 -9.35
C THR A 238 -7.22 7.81 -9.86
N GLY A 239 -6.77 8.85 -10.57
CA GLY A 239 -7.64 9.84 -11.17
C GLY A 239 -6.89 10.91 -11.93
N GLN A 240 -7.64 11.84 -12.52
CA GLN A 240 -7.09 13.01 -13.21
C GLN A 240 -6.93 14.18 -12.23
N LEU A 241 -5.86 14.98 -12.45
CA LEU A 241 -5.58 16.20 -11.67
C LEU A 241 -6.52 17.34 -12.00
#